data_30906782cf0538a826c7f853cbcc262f
#
_entry.id   30906782cf0538a826c7f853cbcc262f
#
_cell.length_a   1.000
_cell.length_b   1.000
_cell.length_c   1.000
_cell.angle_alpha   90.00
_cell.angle_beta   90.00
_cell.angle_gamma   90.00
#
_symmetry.space_group_name_H-M   'P 1'
#
loop_
_entity.id
_entity.type
_entity.pdbx_description
1 polymer ?
#
loop_
_entity_poly.entity_id
_entity_poly.type
_entity_poly.pdbx_seq_one_letter_code
_entity_poly.pdbx_strand_id
1 'polypeptide(L)'
;PLLVPDGEAAKTWSRLGRDRRYQELVERHPKVDRNANPVQHLGTLGTGNHFIELCLDEEDRVWVMLHSGSRGIGNRIGSYFIERAKAEMERWFVALPDADLAYLPESSELFHDYV
;
A
#
# COMPACT_ATOMS: atom_id res chain seq x y z
N PRO A 1 12.93 -5.98 16.83
CA PRO A 1 12.23 -4.83 16.27
C PRO A 1 13.20 -3.67 16.22
N LEU A 2 13.63 -3.31 15.01
CA LEU A 2 14.42 -2.09 14.81
C LEU A 2 13.47 -0.91 15.12
N LEU A 3 13.67 -0.32 16.28
CA LEU A 3 13.04 0.93 16.64
C LEU A 3 13.52 1.98 15.64
N VAL A 4 12.63 2.47 14.83
CA VAL A 4 12.90 3.67 14.03
C VAL A 4 13.18 4.79 15.02
N PRO A 5 14.30 5.51 14.91
CA PRO A 5 14.55 6.67 15.76
C PRO A 5 13.38 7.65 15.61
N ASP A 6 12.80 8.07 16.71
CA ASP A 6 11.58 8.89 16.79
C ASP A 6 11.60 10.20 15.97
N GLY A 7 12.76 10.61 15.47
CA GLY A 7 12.93 11.89 14.81
C GLY A 7 12.55 11.95 13.34
N GLU A 8 13.20 11.17 12.47
CA GLU A 8 13.10 11.34 11.01
C GLU A 8 11.86 10.66 10.41
N ALA A 9 11.50 9.47 10.89
CA ALA A 9 10.29 8.78 10.43
C ALA A 9 9.03 9.56 10.81
N ALA A 10 8.98 10.09 12.04
CA ALA A 10 7.88 10.92 12.49
C ALA A 10 7.78 12.25 11.71
N LYS A 11 8.91 12.90 11.41
CA LYS A 11 8.95 14.10 10.56
C LYS A 11 8.51 13.81 9.13
N THR A 12 8.99 12.71 8.55
CA THR A 12 8.64 12.29 7.21
C THR A 12 7.16 11.93 7.13
N TRP A 13 6.64 11.19 8.12
CA TRP A 13 5.21 10.90 8.21
C TRP A 13 4.38 12.17 8.42
N SER A 14 4.81 13.10 9.27
CA SER A 14 4.11 14.37 9.45
C SER A 14 4.03 15.19 8.16
N ARG A 15 5.00 15.03 7.27
CA ARG A 15 5.00 15.64 5.94
C ARG A 15 4.09 14.89 4.98
N LEU A 16 4.17 13.55 4.94
CA LEU A 16 3.36 12.69 4.08
C LEU A 16 1.93 12.54 4.59
N GLY A 17 1.74 12.43 5.90
CA GLY A 17 0.43 12.30 6.52
C GLY A 17 -0.41 13.58 6.48
N ARG A 18 0.21 14.70 6.07
CA ARG A 18 -0.49 15.92 5.65
C ARG A 18 -0.81 15.89 4.16
N ASP A 19 -0.46 14.83 3.46
CA ASP A 19 -0.92 14.67 2.09
C ASP A 19 -2.44 14.60 2.12
N ARG A 20 -3.05 15.58 1.50
CA ARG A 20 -4.49 15.76 1.46
C ARG A 20 -5.20 14.52 0.91
N ARG A 21 -4.61 13.85 -0.08
CA ARG A 21 -5.18 12.66 -0.70
C ARG A 21 -5.26 11.48 0.27
N TYR A 22 -4.22 11.26 1.09
CA TYR A 22 -4.25 10.23 2.11
C TYR A 22 -5.30 10.51 3.19
N GLN A 23 -5.42 11.76 3.63
CA GLN A 23 -6.43 12.14 4.61
C GLN A 23 -7.84 11.97 4.06
N GLU A 24 -8.11 12.43 2.85
CA GLU A 24 -9.40 12.25 2.17
C GLU A 24 -9.73 10.76 1.96
N LEU A 25 -8.74 9.92 1.65
CA LEU A 25 -8.91 8.48 1.54
C LEU A 25 -9.32 7.86 2.89
N VAL A 26 -8.64 8.18 3.97
CA VAL A 26 -8.94 7.66 5.31
C VAL A 26 -10.28 8.17 5.83
N GLU A 27 -10.64 9.41 5.55
CA GLU A 27 -11.94 9.97 5.92
C GLU A 27 -13.08 9.24 5.21
N ARG A 28 -12.95 8.96 3.92
CA ARG A 28 -13.96 8.21 3.15
C ARG A 28 -13.95 6.71 3.44
N HIS A 29 -12.78 6.16 3.73
CA HIS A 29 -12.56 4.73 3.92
C HIS A 29 -11.81 4.41 5.23
N PRO A 30 -12.40 4.67 6.41
CA PRO A 30 -11.70 4.55 7.70
C PRO A 30 -11.19 3.14 8.01
N LYS A 31 -11.69 2.11 7.32
CA LYS A 31 -11.20 0.73 7.47
C LYS A 31 -9.79 0.54 6.92
N VAL A 32 -9.35 1.39 5.99
CA VAL A 32 -8.02 1.31 5.37
C VAL A 32 -6.92 1.55 6.39
N ASP A 33 -7.11 2.51 7.30
CA ASP A 33 -6.10 2.89 8.29
C ASP A 33 -6.29 2.21 9.66
N ARG A 34 -7.37 1.47 9.85
CA ARG A 34 -7.69 0.86 11.14
C ARG A 34 -6.57 -0.08 11.61
N ASN A 35 -5.96 0.24 12.77
CA ASN A 35 -4.82 -0.47 13.34
C ASN A 35 -3.55 -0.48 12.44
N ALA A 36 -3.45 0.43 11.49
CA ALA A 36 -2.20 0.67 10.79
C ALA A 36 -1.25 1.49 11.67
N ASN A 37 0.03 1.16 11.62
CA ASN A 37 1.10 1.91 12.31
C ASN A 37 2.15 2.35 11.27
N PRO A 38 1.76 3.14 10.26
CA PRO A 38 2.64 3.47 9.15
C PRO A 38 3.90 4.23 9.59
N VAL A 39 3.79 5.05 10.65
CA VAL A 39 4.92 5.80 11.20
C VAL A 39 6.00 4.88 11.74
N GLN A 40 5.62 3.84 12.48
CA GLN A 40 6.57 2.88 13.07
C GLN A 40 7.25 1.99 12.01
N HIS A 41 6.61 1.81 10.87
CA HIS A 41 7.12 1.00 9.79
C HIS A 41 7.95 1.78 8.77
N LEU A 42 7.82 3.11 8.77
CA LEU A 42 8.56 3.97 7.84
C LEU A 42 10.07 3.88 8.11
N GLY A 43 10.85 3.76 7.04
CA GLY A 43 12.31 3.61 7.13
C GLY A 43 12.81 2.24 7.63
N THR A 44 11.92 1.26 7.81
CA THR A 44 12.31 -0.12 8.15
C THR A 44 12.31 -1.00 6.91
N LEU A 45 13.23 -1.97 6.85
CA LEU A 45 13.28 -2.93 5.74
C LEU A 45 12.02 -3.80 5.71
N GLY A 46 11.61 -4.30 6.85
CA GLY A 46 10.50 -5.22 6.96
C GLY A 46 10.90 -6.64 7.32
N THR A 47 9.92 -7.51 7.29
CA THR A 47 10.06 -8.94 7.55
C THR A 47 9.51 -9.75 6.38
N GLY A 48 9.81 -11.03 6.35
CA GLY A 48 9.39 -11.93 5.28
C GLY A 48 10.32 -11.84 4.07
N ASN A 49 9.78 -11.53 2.92
CA ASN A 49 10.51 -11.49 1.65
C ASN A 49 11.18 -10.15 1.33
N HIS A 50 11.28 -9.25 2.32
CA HIS A 50 11.99 -7.97 2.12
C HIS A 50 13.49 -8.15 2.37
N PHE A 51 14.30 -7.59 1.47
CA PHE A 51 15.76 -7.71 1.54
C PHE A 51 16.48 -6.52 0.91
N ILE A 52 17.74 -6.39 1.28
CA ILE A 52 18.74 -5.56 0.62
C ILE A 52 19.89 -6.51 0.27
N GLU A 53 20.30 -6.49 -0.97
CA GLU A 53 21.36 -7.37 -1.50
C GLU A 53 22.39 -6.56 -2.28
N LEU A 54 23.65 -6.95 -2.16
CA LEU A 54 24.73 -6.47 -3.01
C LEU A 54 25.04 -7.54 -4.05
N CYS A 55 24.88 -7.19 -5.30
CA CYS A 55 25.10 -8.09 -6.42
C CYS A 55 26.26 -7.59 -7.27
N LEU A 56 26.96 -8.52 -7.93
CA LEU A 56 27.91 -8.21 -9.00
C LEU A 56 27.30 -8.63 -10.33
N ASP A 57 27.54 -7.84 -11.37
CA ASP A 57 27.22 -8.25 -12.73
C ASP A 57 28.43 -8.92 -13.41
N GLU A 58 28.29 -9.27 -14.68
CA GLU A 58 29.32 -9.94 -15.48
C GLU A 58 30.56 -9.08 -15.74
N GLU A 59 30.51 -7.80 -15.40
CA GLU A 59 31.61 -6.85 -15.52
C GLU A 59 32.17 -6.41 -14.15
N ASP A 60 31.86 -7.18 -13.09
CA ASP A 60 32.24 -6.92 -11.69
C ASP A 60 31.74 -5.56 -11.15
N ARG A 61 30.69 -5.01 -11.72
CA ARG A 61 30.06 -3.80 -11.20
C ARG A 61 29.13 -4.13 -10.04
N VAL A 62 29.18 -3.30 -9.02
CA VAL A 62 28.33 -3.48 -7.82
C VAL A 62 26.96 -2.87 -8.04
N TRP A 63 25.93 -3.67 -7.78
CA TRP A 63 24.53 -3.26 -7.76
C TRP A 63 23.95 -3.40 -6.38
N VAL A 64 23.10 -2.47 -5.98
CA VAL A 64 22.33 -2.56 -4.76
C VAL A 64 20.88 -2.87 -5.14
N MET A 65 20.41 -4.06 -4.78
CA MET A 65 19.03 -4.46 -4.97
C MET A 65 18.27 -4.26 -3.66
N LEU A 66 17.19 -3.47 -3.73
CA LEU A 66 16.28 -3.28 -2.61
C LEU A 66 14.91 -3.84 -2.99
N HIS A 67 14.45 -4.85 -2.23
CA HIS A 67 13.09 -5.33 -2.29
C HIS A 67 12.38 -4.97 -0.99
N SER A 68 11.50 -3.97 -1.05
CA SER A 68 10.70 -3.53 0.10
C SER A 68 9.32 -3.09 -0.38
N GLY A 69 8.31 -3.33 0.45
CA GLY A 69 6.92 -3.01 0.14
C GLY A 69 6.38 -1.85 0.98
N SER A 70 5.07 -1.63 0.86
CA SER A 70 4.31 -0.56 1.51
C SER A 70 4.12 -0.74 3.03
N ARG A 71 4.80 -1.69 3.64
CA ARG A 71 4.79 -1.96 5.09
C ARG A 71 3.40 -2.26 5.66
N GLY A 72 2.57 -2.95 4.89
CA GLY A 72 1.24 -3.40 5.29
C GLY A 72 0.11 -2.44 4.93
N ILE A 73 0.36 -1.14 4.84
CA ILE A 73 -0.69 -0.17 4.47
C ILE A 73 -1.17 -0.41 3.03
N GLY A 74 -0.26 -0.63 2.08
CA GLY A 74 -0.64 -0.93 0.70
C GLY A 74 -1.42 -2.23 0.55
N ASN A 75 -1.08 -3.28 1.32
CA ASN A 75 -1.87 -4.50 1.34
C ASN A 75 -3.30 -4.24 1.86
N ARG A 76 -3.45 -3.41 2.88
CA ARG A 76 -4.77 -3.04 3.42
C ARG A 76 -5.59 -2.26 2.42
N ILE A 77 -4.97 -1.26 1.76
CA ILE A 77 -5.62 -0.49 0.69
C ILE A 77 -6.06 -1.45 -0.42
N GLY A 78 -5.15 -2.26 -0.95
CA GLY A 78 -5.44 -3.22 -2.01
C GLY A 78 -6.57 -4.18 -1.63
N SER A 79 -6.47 -4.85 -0.47
CA SER A 79 -7.51 -5.78 -0.01
C SER A 79 -8.86 -5.10 0.17
N TYR A 80 -8.88 -3.90 0.71
CA TYR A 80 -10.12 -3.15 0.88
C TYR A 80 -10.80 -2.87 -0.47
N PHE A 81 -10.06 -2.36 -1.45
CA PHE A 81 -10.63 -2.02 -2.75
C PHE A 81 -10.94 -3.26 -3.60
N ILE A 82 -10.23 -4.38 -3.44
CA ILE A 82 -10.61 -5.67 -4.04
C ILE A 82 -12.00 -6.09 -3.55
N GLU A 83 -12.24 -6.06 -2.25
CA GLU A 83 -13.57 -6.39 -1.69
C GLU A 83 -14.66 -5.40 -2.16
N ARG A 84 -14.33 -4.12 -2.31
CA ARG A 84 -15.25 -3.14 -2.87
C ARG A 84 -15.56 -3.43 -4.34
N ALA A 85 -14.57 -3.80 -5.15
CA ALA A 85 -14.77 -4.17 -6.54
C ALA A 85 -15.69 -5.39 -6.68
N LYS A 86 -15.46 -6.44 -5.86
CA LYS A 86 -16.34 -7.62 -5.82
C LYS A 86 -17.79 -7.22 -5.50
N ALA A 87 -17.99 -6.39 -4.49
CA ALA A 87 -19.33 -5.91 -4.12
C ALA A 87 -20.01 -5.08 -5.22
N GLU A 88 -19.26 -4.27 -5.97
CA GLU A 88 -19.82 -3.52 -7.10
C GLU A 88 -20.22 -4.45 -8.27
N MET A 89 -19.44 -5.50 -8.54
CA MET A 89 -19.85 -6.51 -9.55
C MET A 89 -21.15 -7.20 -9.17
N GLU A 90 -21.29 -7.61 -7.91
CA GLU A 90 -22.54 -8.19 -7.38
C GLU A 90 -23.70 -7.20 -7.50
N ARG A 91 -23.52 -5.96 -7.10
CA ARG A 91 -24.52 -4.89 -7.16
C ARG A 91 -25.03 -4.63 -8.58
N TRP A 92 -24.14 -4.74 -9.56
CA TRP A 92 -24.46 -4.50 -10.95
C TRP A 92 -24.83 -5.78 -11.72
N PHE A 93 -24.98 -6.89 -11.01
CA PHE A 93 -25.29 -8.20 -11.59
C PHE A 93 -24.30 -8.63 -12.68
N VAL A 94 -23.04 -8.26 -12.55
CA VAL A 94 -21.97 -8.68 -13.46
C VAL A 94 -21.50 -10.06 -13.03
N ALA A 95 -21.80 -11.07 -13.85
CA ALA A 95 -21.29 -12.42 -13.66
C ALA A 95 -19.85 -12.51 -14.19
N LEU A 96 -18.90 -12.69 -13.30
CA LEU A 96 -17.50 -12.92 -13.64
C LEU A 96 -17.20 -14.42 -13.67
N PRO A 97 -16.36 -14.90 -14.60
CA PRO A 97 -15.91 -16.30 -14.61
C PRO A 97 -15.04 -16.64 -13.39
N ASP A 98 -14.39 -15.65 -12.80
CA ASP A 98 -13.61 -15.73 -11.57
C ASP A 98 -13.79 -14.42 -10.77
N ALA A 99 -14.06 -14.54 -9.48
CA ALA A 99 -14.25 -13.40 -8.60
C ALA A 99 -12.99 -12.51 -8.48
N ASP A 100 -11.81 -13.06 -8.75
CA ASP A 100 -10.55 -12.31 -8.73
C ASP A 100 -10.37 -11.41 -9.96
N LEU A 101 -11.27 -11.50 -10.95
CA LEU A 101 -11.35 -10.58 -12.08
C LEU A 101 -12.24 -9.37 -11.81
N ALA A 102 -12.68 -9.17 -10.57
CA ALA A 102 -13.47 -8.01 -10.19
C ALA A 102 -12.69 -6.69 -10.45
N TYR A 103 -13.40 -5.70 -10.96
CA TYR A 103 -12.81 -4.42 -11.35
C TYR A 103 -13.65 -3.24 -10.88
N LEU A 104 -13.02 -2.09 -10.84
CA LEU A 104 -13.68 -0.80 -10.64
C LEU A 104 -13.67 -0.05 -11.98
N PRO A 105 -14.83 0.36 -12.53
CA PRO A 105 -14.87 1.18 -13.72
C PRO A 105 -14.20 2.54 -13.49
N GLU A 106 -13.47 3.04 -14.49
CA GLU A 106 -12.81 4.36 -14.43
C GLU A 106 -13.77 5.52 -14.10
N SER A 107 -15.05 5.37 -14.43
CA SER A 107 -16.08 6.35 -14.12
C SER A 107 -16.59 6.32 -12.68
N SER A 108 -16.13 5.36 -11.87
CA SER A 108 -16.60 5.21 -10.48
C SER A 108 -15.76 6.03 -9.50
N GLU A 109 -16.38 6.56 -8.46
CA GLU A 109 -15.67 7.25 -7.37
C GLU A 109 -14.65 6.31 -6.70
N LEU A 110 -15.01 5.03 -6.52
CA LEU A 110 -14.12 4.03 -5.93
C LEU A 110 -12.84 3.82 -6.74
N PHE A 111 -12.89 3.93 -8.07
CA PHE A 111 -11.70 3.89 -8.91
C PHE A 111 -10.78 5.09 -8.60
N HIS A 112 -11.34 6.31 -8.58
CA HIS A 112 -10.59 7.53 -8.30
C HIS A 112 -10.04 7.58 -6.86
N ASP A 113 -10.71 6.93 -5.92
CA ASP A 113 -10.22 6.82 -4.55
C ASP A 113 -9.05 5.82 -4.42
N TYR A 114 -8.99 4.83 -5.31
CA TYR A 114 -7.93 3.82 -5.31
C TYR A 114 -6.66 4.27 -6.04
N VAL A 115 -6.78 5.02 -7.14
CA VAL A 115 -5.70 5.45 -8.03
C VAL A 115 -5.15 6.83 -7.63
#